data_07705ac0c7003e2124056d54ac9b2161
#
_entry.id   07705ac0c7003e2124056d54ac9b2161
#
_cell.length_a   1.000
_cell.length_b   1.000
_cell.length_c   1.000
_cell.angle_alpha   90.00
_cell.angle_beta   90.00
_cell.angle_gamma   90.00
#
_symmetry.space_group_name_H-M   'P 1'
#
loop_
_entity.id
_entity.type
_entity.pdbx_description
1 polymer ?
#
loop_
_entity_poly.entity_id
_entity_poly.type
_entity_poly.pdbx_seq_one_letter_code
_entity_poly.pdbx_strand_id
1 'polypeptide(L)'
;MDTRTKILDAEAAIAAAGAARRAGKTVKLVAGTFDPLLAVHARRLSEIAGEGAVLFAAIQEPVAPLLAAQARAELVAALGVVDYVVLGDAPLRPDEVYREESADAQRTRDLIRNVQNRQS
;
A
#
# COMPACT_ATOMS: atom_id res chain seq x y z
N MET A 1 -6.75 -14.54 -11.90
CA MET A 1 -5.43 -13.88 -12.00
C MET A 1 -4.76 -13.88 -10.64
N ASP A 2 -3.49 -14.23 -10.58
CA ASP A 2 -2.73 -14.22 -9.33
C ASP A 2 -2.13 -12.83 -9.10
N THR A 3 -2.72 -12.08 -8.16
CA THR A 3 -2.28 -10.71 -7.85
C THR A 3 -0.97 -10.66 -7.07
N ARG A 4 -0.49 -11.79 -6.55
CA ARG A 4 0.81 -11.85 -5.84
C ARG A 4 1.98 -11.49 -6.74
N THR A 5 1.81 -11.61 -8.08
CA THR A 5 2.81 -11.17 -9.04
C THR A 5 3.07 -9.67 -9.02
N LYS A 6 2.17 -8.89 -8.40
CA LYS A 6 2.36 -7.45 -8.20
C LYS A 6 3.35 -7.13 -7.07
N ILE A 7 3.65 -8.11 -6.20
CA ILE A 7 4.57 -7.92 -5.08
C ILE A 7 5.99 -8.08 -5.62
N LEU A 8 6.76 -6.99 -5.58
CA LEU A 8 8.09 -6.91 -6.19
C LEU A 8 9.15 -6.70 -5.12
N ASP A 9 10.37 -7.23 -5.38
CA ASP A 9 11.54 -6.82 -4.63
C ASP A 9 11.97 -5.40 -5.06
N ALA A 10 12.93 -4.82 -4.35
CA ALA A 10 13.37 -3.45 -4.60
C ALA A 10 13.86 -3.26 -6.03
N GLU A 11 14.67 -4.20 -6.54
CA GLU A 11 15.24 -4.12 -7.89
C GLU A 11 14.14 -4.14 -8.95
N ALA A 12 13.19 -5.08 -8.85
CA ALA A 12 12.08 -5.18 -9.79
C ALA A 12 11.17 -3.94 -9.72
N ALA A 13 10.95 -3.41 -8.51
CA ALA A 13 10.15 -2.20 -8.31
C ALA A 13 10.79 -0.98 -8.96
N ILE A 14 12.10 -0.82 -8.81
CA ILE A 14 12.86 0.27 -9.45
C ILE A 14 12.75 0.17 -10.97
N ALA A 15 12.87 -1.03 -11.52
CA ALA A 15 12.73 -1.26 -12.95
C ALA A 15 11.31 -0.92 -13.44
N ALA A 16 10.29 -1.32 -12.69
CA ALA A 16 8.89 -1.02 -13.03
C ALA A 16 8.60 0.48 -13.00
N ALA A 17 9.13 1.19 -12.00
CA ALA A 17 8.99 2.65 -11.91
C ALA A 17 9.68 3.35 -13.10
N GLY A 18 10.86 2.89 -13.47
CA GLY A 18 11.58 3.40 -14.64
C GLY A 18 10.80 3.20 -15.93
N ALA A 19 10.21 2.02 -16.11
CA ALA A 19 9.40 1.71 -17.28
C ALA A 19 8.15 2.59 -17.36
N ALA A 20 7.50 2.84 -16.21
CA ALA A 20 6.34 3.72 -16.14
C ALA A 20 6.69 5.15 -16.58
N ARG A 21 7.81 5.68 -16.09
CA ARG A 21 8.28 7.02 -16.48
C ARG A 21 8.59 7.10 -17.97
N ARG A 22 9.23 6.09 -18.54
CA ARG A 22 9.51 6.02 -20.00
C ARG A 22 8.24 5.98 -20.82
N ALA A 23 7.17 5.42 -20.26
CA ALA A 23 5.86 5.39 -20.91
C ALA A 23 5.06 6.69 -20.69
N GLY A 24 5.65 7.68 -20.07
CA GLY A 24 4.99 8.97 -19.81
C GLY A 24 3.98 8.96 -18.66
N LYS A 25 4.02 7.95 -17.80
CA LYS A 25 3.09 7.84 -16.67
C LYS A 25 3.66 8.47 -15.42
N THR A 26 2.77 9.00 -14.58
CA THR A 26 3.13 9.51 -13.25
C THR A 26 3.32 8.31 -12.32
N VAL A 27 4.42 8.32 -11.55
CA VAL A 27 4.68 7.29 -10.54
C VAL A 27 4.26 7.83 -9.18
N LYS A 28 3.29 7.19 -8.55
CA LYS A 28 2.78 7.53 -7.22
C LYS A 28 3.13 6.44 -6.22
N LEU A 29 3.56 6.84 -5.03
CA LEU A 29 3.90 5.91 -3.95
C LEU A 29 3.04 6.22 -2.74
N VAL A 30 2.38 5.18 -2.21
CA VAL A 30 1.68 5.25 -0.92
C VAL A 30 2.41 4.36 0.06
N ALA A 31 2.89 4.93 1.16
CA ALA A 31 3.52 4.18 2.24
C ALA A 31 2.53 4.06 3.39
N GLY A 32 2.22 2.84 3.79
CA GLY A 32 1.27 2.59 4.87
C GLY A 32 1.47 1.22 5.48
N THR A 33 0.85 0.99 6.64
CA THR A 33 0.94 -0.30 7.35
C THR A 33 -0.11 -1.29 6.88
N PHE A 34 -1.31 -0.83 6.53
CA PHE A 34 -2.43 -1.66 6.04
C PHE A 34 -2.68 -2.88 6.96
N ASP A 35 -2.76 -2.65 8.25
CA ASP A 35 -2.76 -3.69 9.27
C ASP A 35 -4.00 -3.63 10.18
N PRO A 36 -5.15 -4.20 9.77
CA PRO A 36 -5.42 -4.82 8.48
C PRO A 36 -5.87 -3.83 7.41
N LEU A 37 -6.02 -4.31 6.18
CA LEU A 37 -6.60 -3.54 5.09
C LEU A 37 -8.11 -3.36 5.34
N LEU A 38 -8.55 -2.11 5.36
CA LEU A 38 -9.95 -1.73 5.60
C LEU A 38 -10.55 -1.05 4.36
N ALA A 39 -11.87 -0.93 4.31
CA ALA A 39 -12.56 -0.25 3.21
C ALA A 39 -12.08 1.20 3.04
N VAL A 40 -11.75 1.88 4.14
CA VAL A 40 -11.22 3.26 4.09
C VAL A 40 -9.89 3.31 3.35
N HIS A 41 -9.03 2.30 3.50
CA HIS A 41 -7.78 2.21 2.75
C HIS A 41 -8.04 2.07 1.25
N ALA A 42 -8.98 1.18 0.87
CA ALA A 42 -9.32 0.97 -0.53
C ALA A 42 -9.84 2.26 -1.17
N ARG A 43 -10.70 3.00 -0.48
CA ARG A 43 -11.21 4.29 -0.97
C ARG A 43 -10.08 5.31 -1.11
N ARG A 44 -9.20 5.39 -0.12
CA ARG A 44 -8.09 6.34 -0.13
C ARG A 44 -7.13 6.05 -1.27
N LEU A 45 -6.80 4.78 -1.50
CA LEU A 45 -5.94 4.36 -2.61
C LEU A 45 -6.55 4.71 -3.96
N SER A 46 -7.87 4.53 -4.11
CA SER A 46 -8.57 4.91 -5.34
C SER A 46 -8.52 6.42 -5.59
N GLU A 47 -8.67 7.22 -4.53
CA GLU A 47 -8.56 8.69 -4.64
C GLU A 47 -7.16 9.11 -5.07
N ILE A 48 -6.13 8.51 -4.48
CA ILE A 48 -4.73 8.82 -4.79
C ILE A 48 -4.39 8.38 -6.21
N ALA A 49 -4.82 7.19 -6.62
CA ALA A 49 -4.47 6.62 -7.92
C ALA A 49 -4.86 7.52 -9.08
N GLY A 50 -6.10 7.99 -9.09
CA GLY A 50 -6.60 8.82 -10.19
C GLY A 50 -6.44 8.12 -11.54
N GLU A 51 -6.20 8.89 -12.59
CA GLU A 51 -6.02 8.37 -13.95
C GLU A 51 -4.59 8.65 -14.45
N GLY A 52 -4.08 7.75 -15.29
CA GLY A 52 -2.79 7.94 -15.97
C GLY A 52 -1.57 7.77 -15.07
N ALA A 53 -1.74 7.19 -13.89
CA ALA A 53 -0.64 6.96 -12.96
C ALA A 53 -0.39 5.47 -12.74
N VAL A 54 0.83 5.14 -12.33
CA VAL A 54 1.18 3.82 -11.82
C VAL A 54 1.31 3.96 -10.30
N LEU A 55 0.53 3.19 -9.55
CA LEU A 55 0.48 3.26 -8.10
C LEU A 55 1.27 2.12 -7.46
N PHE A 56 2.27 2.50 -6.67
CA PHE A 56 3.05 1.60 -5.83
C PHE A 56 2.59 1.75 -4.39
N ALA A 57 2.42 0.64 -3.70
CA ALA A 57 2.16 0.62 -2.26
C ALA A 57 3.38 0.04 -1.56
N ALA A 58 3.96 0.77 -0.61
CA ALA A 58 5.06 0.32 0.22
C ALA A 58 4.52 -0.07 1.59
N ILE A 59 4.66 -1.35 1.95
CA ILE A 59 4.13 -1.89 3.20
C ILE A 59 5.12 -1.61 4.32
N GLN A 60 4.72 -0.78 5.27
CA GLN A 60 5.55 -0.40 6.41
C GLN A 60 5.24 -1.28 7.63
N GLU A 61 6.21 -1.44 8.53
CA GLU A 61 6.02 -2.21 9.75
C GLU A 61 5.43 -1.32 10.85
N PRO A 62 4.28 -1.69 11.45
CA PRO A 62 3.77 -1.01 12.63
C PRO A 62 4.55 -1.47 13.87
N VAL A 63 4.35 -0.77 14.99
CA VAL A 63 5.01 -1.11 16.26
C VAL A 63 4.64 -2.52 16.73
N ALA A 64 3.36 -2.90 16.60
CA ALA A 64 2.86 -4.22 16.99
C ALA A 64 1.94 -4.76 15.89
N PRO A 65 2.49 -5.46 14.89
CA PRO A 65 1.68 -5.91 13.76
C PRO A 65 0.63 -6.95 14.16
N LEU A 66 -0.58 -6.79 13.60
CA LEU A 66 -1.67 -7.76 13.74
C LEU A 66 -1.50 -8.88 12.71
N LEU A 67 -1.08 -8.54 11.50
CA LEU A 67 -0.86 -9.47 10.40
C LEU A 67 0.60 -9.46 9.96
N ALA A 68 1.08 -10.59 9.46
CA ALA A 68 2.40 -10.66 8.86
C ALA A 68 2.51 -9.72 7.65
N ALA A 69 3.70 -9.18 7.39
CA ALA A 69 3.93 -8.26 6.27
C ALA A 69 3.51 -8.86 4.93
N GLN A 70 3.82 -10.12 4.69
CA GLN A 70 3.45 -10.81 3.45
C GLN A 70 1.93 -10.87 3.28
N ALA A 71 1.19 -11.18 4.33
CA ALA A 71 -0.28 -11.23 4.28
C ALA A 71 -0.86 -9.84 3.96
N ARG A 72 -0.31 -8.80 4.57
CA ARG A 72 -0.75 -7.42 4.30
C ARG A 72 -0.47 -7.03 2.84
N ALA A 73 0.71 -7.39 2.34
CA ALA A 73 1.08 -7.15 0.94
C ALA A 73 0.13 -7.86 -0.03
N GLU A 74 -0.23 -9.09 0.25
CA GLU A 74 -1.14 -9.87 -0.61
C GLU A 74 -2.54 -9.26 -0.65
N LEU A 75 -3.05 -8.75 0.48
CA LEU A 75 -4.35 -8.09 0.54
C LEU A 75 -4.33 -6.79 -0.29
N VAL A 76 -3.29 -5.99 -0.14
CA VAL A 76 -3.15 -4.73 -0.90
C VAL A 76 -3.00 -5.02 -2.39
N ALA A 77 -2.22 -6.04 -2.76
CA ALA A 77 -2.03 -6.44 -4.15
C ALA A 77 -3.34 -6.90 -4.82
N ALA A 78 -4.30 -7.37 -4.04
CA ALA A 78 -5.60 -7.79 -4.58
C ALA A 78 -6.47 -6.61 -5.05
N LEU A 79 -6.12 -5.37 -4.66
CA LEU A 79 -6.87 -4.18 -5.08
C LEU A 79 -6.51 -3.82 -6.52
N GLY A 80 -7.53 -3.64 -7.36
CA GLY A 80 -7.35 -3.33 -8.79
C GLY A 80 -6.61 -2.03 -9.04
N VAL A 81 -6.74 -1.03 -8.15
CA VAL A 81 -6.11 0.28 -8.32
C VAL A 81 -4.62 0.28 -7.99
N VAL A 82 -4.14 -0.75 -7.30
CA VAL A 82 -2.72 -0.89 -6.97
C VAL A 82 -2.03 -1.67 -8.08
N ASP A 83 -0.99 -1.09 -8.66
CA ASP A 83 -0.23 -1.74 -9.73
C ASP A 83 0.88 -2.63 -9.18
N TYR A 84 1.60 -2.16 -8.16
CA TYR A 84 2.73 -2.89 -7.56
C TYR A 84 2.79 -2.67 -6.06
N VAL A 85 3.35 -3.67 -5.36
CA VAL A 85 3.53 -3.64 -3.91
C VAL A 85 4.99 -3.97 -3.59
N VAL A 86 5.58 -3.24 -2.63
CA VAL A 86 6.91 -3.56 -2.09
C VAL A 86 6.82 -3.67 -0.57
N LEU A 87 7.66 -4.52 0.01
CA LEU A 87 7.81 -4.62 1.46
C LEU A 87 8.91 -3.67 1.90
N GLY A 88 8.56 -2.69 2.74
CA GLY A 88 9.49 -1.65 3.17
C GLY A 88 9.70 -0.59 2.09
N ASP A 89 10.79 0.15 2.22
CA ASP A 89 11.11 1.24 1.31
C ASP A 89 11.97 0.79 0.14
N ALA A 90 11.77 1.43 -1.02
CA ALA A 90 12.62 1.26 -2.19
C ALA A 90 12.81 2.63 -2.84
N PRO A 91 14.01 2.90 -3.44
CA PRO A 91 14.30 4.22 -4.04
C PRO A 91 13.66 4.34 -5.45
N LEU A 92 12.35 4.45 -5.49
CA LEU A 92 11.56 4.48 -6.73
C LEU A 92 11.60 5.84 -7.43
N ARG A 93 11.99 6.91 -6.74
CA ARG A 93 11.95 8.30 -7.22
C ARG A 93 10.55 8.67 -7.71
N PRO A 94 9.53 8.54 -6.86
CA PRO A 94 8.15 8.81 -7.27
C PRO A 94 7.92 10.31 -7.53
N ASP A 95 6.96 10.61 -8.40
CA ASP A 95 6.53 11.98 -8.63
C ASP A 95 5.71 12.50 -7.44
N GLU A 96 4.94 11.63 -6.80
CA GLU A 96 4.11 11.96 -5.64
C GLU A 96 4.25 10.87 -4.58
N VAL A 97 4.36 11.29 -3.33
CA VAL A 97 4.47 10.39 -2.18
C VAL A 97 3.38 10.72 -1.18
N TYR A 98 2.67 9.70 -0.74
CA TYR A 98 1.62 9.79 0.28
C TYR A 98 1.99 8.88 1.44
N ARG A 99 2.33 9.48 2.58
CA ARG A 99 2.69 8.72 3.77
C ARG A 99 1.49 8.63 4.70
N GLU A 100 0.97 7.40 4.81
CA GLU A 100 -0.28 7.12 5.53
C GLU A 100 -0.05 6.35 6.84
N GLU A 101 1.20 6.15 7.27
CA GLU A 101 1.52 5.32 8.45
C GLU A 101 0.82 5.82 9.72
N SER A 102 0.81 7.12 9.96
CA SER A 102 0.16 7.69 11.15
C SER A 102 -1.35 7.50 11.12
N ALA A 103 -1.97 7.73 9.96
CA ALA A 103 -3.40 7.54 9.78
C ALA A 103 -3.76 6.05 9.91
N ASP A 104 -2.93 5.16 9.36
CA ASP A 104 -3.12 3.71 9.46
C ASP A 104 -3.03 3.23 10.91
N ALA A 105 -2.07 3.75 11.68
CA ALA A 105 -1.96 3.41 13.10
C ALA A 105 -3.23 3.80 13.86
N GLN A 106 -3.81 4.97 13.56
CA GLN A 106 -5.06 5.41 14.17
C GLN A 106 -6.23 4.52 13.74
N ARG A 107 -6.30 4.14 12.48
CA ARG A 107 -7.33 3.23 11.94
C ARG A 107 -7.30 1.88 12.66
N THR A 108 -6.10 1.35 12.90
CA THR A 108 -5.93 0.08 13.62
C THR A 108 -6.39 0.22 15.08
N ARG A 109 -6.02 1.31 15.75
CA ARG A 109 -6.46 1.57 17.13
C ARG A 109 -7.99 1.68 17.23
N ASP A 110 -8.60 2.38 16.28
CA ASP A 110 -10.05 2.54 16.24
C ASP A 110 -10.76 1.21 16.00
N LEU A 111 -10.21 0.37 15.14
CA LEU A 111 -10.75 -0.98 14.91
C LEU A 111 -10.71 -1.81 16.20
N ILE A 112 -9.59 -1.84 16.88
CA ILE A 112 -9.42 -2.59 18.13
C ILE A 112 -10.40 -2.09 19.18
N ARG A 113 -10.54 -0.77 19.33
CA ARG A 113 -11.48 -0.15 20.27
C ARG A 113 -12.92 -0.56 19.98
N ASN A 114 -13.32 -0.53 18.71
CA ASN A 114 -14.67 -0.90 18.31
C ASN A 114 -14.97 -2.38 18.61
N VAL A 115 -14.02 -3.26 18.36
CA VAL A 115 -14.16 -4.69 18.68
C VAL A 115 -14.31 -4.89 20.18
N GLN A 116 -13.49 -4.24 21.01
CA GLN A 116 -13.57 -4.32 22.46
C GLN A 116 -14.92 -3.80 22.99
N ASN A 117 -15.40 -2.68 22.44
CA ASN A 117 -16.69 -2.11 22.85
C ASN A 117 -17.87 -3.02 22.54
N ARG A 118 -17.81 -3.78 21.44
CA ARG A 118 -18.86 -4.73 21.09
C ARG A 118 -18.89 -5.97 21.97
N GLN A 119 -17.79 -6.27 22.66
CA GLN A 119 -17.67 -7.45 23.53
C GLN A 119 -18.02 -7.14 24.99
N SER A 120 -18.16 -5.87 25.34
CA SER A 120 -18.44 -5.47 26.73
C SER A 120 -19.93 -5.36 27.05
#